data_737220542880eb1d5bf732bd0cbf34e0
#
_entry.id   737220542880eb1d5bf732bd0cbf34e0
#
_cell.length_a   1.000
_cell.length_b   1.000
_cell.length_c   1.000
_cell.angle_alpha   90.00
_cell.angle_beta   90.00
_cell.angle_gamma   90.00
#
_symmetry.space_group_name_H-M   'P 1'
#
loop_
_entity.id
_entity.type
_entity.pdbx_description
1 polymer ?
#
loop_
_entity_poly.entity_id
_entity_poly.type
_entity_poly.pdbx_seq_one_letter_code
_entity_poly.pdbx_strand_id
1 'polypeptide(L)'
;MNNRRILFLDYMRVIAFSLVVLGHKFNKDLSSLANDPSNHVTLRLFYGLLADASFGGAMGVVIFFLVSGYIITHVLQKEATFEFYLKRIFRIYPLYIFAVLAEMLIQYYNGGNIPPLSIIIPRLLLIGDFFNTPLSLAGVEWTLRIEMLFYVFMGLVKKVGLINKGNVLTVLLLFISLFISTINPFPVAKDFHNAYFTLYTPFLFIGVVVYLTEHKLVNRIVALISIVTMFYLHLSLIEKINPF
;
A
#
# COMPACT_ATOMS: atom_id res chain seq x y z
N MET A 1 26.52 1.61 17.01
CA MET A 1 25.14 1.18 17.31
C MET A 1 24.77 0.11 16.29
N ASN A 2 24.49 -1.11 16.77
CA ASN A 2 24.22 -2.25 15.90
C ASN A 2 23.00 -1.99 15.02
N ASN A 3 23.20 -1.96 13.70
CA ASN A 3 22.14 -1.99 12.69
C ASN A 3 21.52 -3.40 12.65
N ARG A 4 20.90 -3.84 13.75
CA ARG A 4 20.17 -5.09 13.72
C ARG A 4 18.98 -4.91 12.77
N ARG A 5 19.06 -5.59 11.64
CA ARG A 5 17.95 -5.78 10.71
C ARG A 5 16.78 -6.35 11.51
N ILE A 6 15.61 -5.75 11.40
CA ILE A 6 14.43 -6.23 12.11
C ILE A 6 13.87 -7.40 11.30
N LEU A 7 14.40 -8.61 11.57
CA LEU A 7 14.07 -9.84 10.82
C LEU A 7 12.55 -10.07 10.69
N PHE A 8 11.80 -9.74 11.75
CA PHE A 8 10.34 -9.88 11.73
C PHE A 8 9.70 -9.08 10.58
N LEU A 9 10.14 -7.84 10.35
CA LEU A 9 9.60 -7.00 9.28
C LEU A 9 9.97 -7.53 7.89
N ASP A 10 11.14 -8.16 7.76
CA ASP A 10 11.52 -8.83 6.51
C ASP A 10 10.63 -10.06 6.25
N TYR A 11 10.32 -10.86 7.27
CA TYR A 11 9.36 -11.97 7.15
C TYR A 11 7.97 -11.49 6.76
N MET A 12 7.47 -10.42 7.40
CA MET A 12 6.17 -9.84 7.05
C MET A 12 6.12 -9.37 5.58
N ARG A 13 7.22 -8.82 5.06
CA ARG A 13 7.32 -8.46 3.64
C ARG A 13 7.28 -9.66 2.71
N VAL A 14 7.95 -10.77 3.08
CA VAL A 14 7.90 -12.02 2.30
C VAL A 14 6.48 -12.56 2.29
N ILE A 15 5.80 -12.59 3.44
CA ILE A 15 4.40 -13.01 3.54
C ILE A 15 3.51 -12.11 2.66
N ALA A 16 3.65 -10.78 2.77
CA ALA A 16 2.90 -9.82 1.98
C ALA A 16 3.08 -10.06 0.48
N PHE A 17 4.33 -10.19 0.02
CA PHE A 17 4.65 -10.50 -1.37
C PHE A 17 4.04 -11.84 -1.82
N SER A 18 4.16 -12.89 -1.00
CA SER A 18 3.61 -14.21 -1.31
C SER A 18 2.10 -14.16 -1.49
N LEU A 19 1.37 -13.45 -0.60
CA LEU A 19 -0.08 -13.29 -0.71
C LEU A 19 -0.48 -12.51 -1.98
N VAL A 20 0.27 -11.48 -2.35
CA VAL A 20 0.03 -10.74 -3.60
C VAL A 20 0.23 -11.65 -4.82
N VAL A 21 1.32 -12.41 -4.87
CA VAL A 21 1.60 -13.35 -5.98
C VAL A 21 0.52 -14.44 -6.05
N LEU A 22 0.19 -15.05 -4.92
CA LEU A 22 -0.88 -16.06 -4.85
C LEU A 22 -2.21 -15.49 -5.36
N GLY A 23 -2.59 -14.30 -4.90
CA GLY A 23 -3.83 -13.65 -5.30
C GLY A 23 -3.92 -13.30 -6.78
N HIS A 24 -2.83 -12.85 -7.38
CA HIS A 24 -2.84 -12.46 -8.79
C HIS A 24 -2.60 -13.61 -9.77
N LYS A 25 -1.86 -14.64 -9.37
CA LYS A 25 -1.44 -15.71 -10.29
C LYS A 25 -2.12 -17.05 -10.05
N PHE A 26 -2.40 -17.39 -8.80
CA PHE A 26 -2.81 -18.74 -8.40
C PHE A 26 -4.18 -18.81 -7.72
N ASN A 27 -4.89 -17.69 -7.51
CA ASN A 27 -6.15 -17.69 -6.79
C ASN A 27 -7.22 -18.59 -7.46
N LYS A 28 -7.28 -18.59 -8.79
CA LYS A 28 -8.22 -19.46 -9.54
C LYS A 28 -7.89 -20.95 -9.34
N ASP A 29 -6.61 -21.29 -9.37
CA ASP A 29 -6.16 -22.67 -9.19
C ASP A 29 -6.42 -23.14 -7.76
N LEU A 30 -6.14 -22.29 -6.75
CA LEU A 30 -6.45 -22.56 -5.35
C LEU A 30 -7.95 -22.76 -5.13
N SER A 31 -8.78 -21.90 -5.72
CA SER A 31 -10.24 -22.04 -5.63
C SER A 31 -10.74 -23.31 -6.32
N SER A 32 -10.14 -23.69 -7.45
CA SER A 32 -10.48 -24.94 -8.13
C SER A 32 -10.14 -26.14 -7.26
N LEU A 33 -8.94 -26.19 -6.68
CA LEU A 33 -8.50 -27.28 -5.78
C LEU A 33 -9.35 -27.35 -4.50
N ALA A 34 -9.80 -26.22 -3.98
CA ALA A 34 -10.69 -26.14 -2.81
C ALA A 34 -12.07 -26.76 -3.09
N ASN A 35 -12.56 -26.60 -4.33
CA ASN A 35 -13.89 -27.07 -4.72
C ASN A 35 -13.89 -28.47 -5.35
N ASP A 36 -12.72 -29.06 -5.60
CA ASP A 36 -12.63 -30.41 -6.18
C ASP A 36 -12.99 -31.50 -5.16
N PRO A 37 -14.08 -32.24 -5.38
CA PRO A 37 -14.53 -33.32 -4.48
C PRO A 37 -13.53 -34.48 -4.36
N SER A 38 -12.64 -34.66 -5.32
CA SER A 38 -11.62 -35.71 -5.30
C SER A 38 -10.51 -35.46 -4.26
N ASN A 39 -10.35 -34.20 -3.84
CA ASN A 39 -9.38 -33.82 -2.81
C ASN A 39 -9.91 -34.13 -1.40
N HIS A 40 -9.00 -34.55 -0.51
CA HIS A 40 -9.33 -34.76 0.88
C HIS A 40 -9.84 -33.46 1.55
N VAL A 41 -10.82 -33.59 2.47
CA VAL A 41 -11.47 -32.42 3.11
C VAL A 41 -10.47 -31.43 3.72
N THR A 42 -9.42 -31.92 4.38
CA THR A 42 -8.39 -31.06 4.98
C THR A 42 -7.62 -30.23 3.94
N LEU A 43 -7.32 -30.81 2.76
CA LEU A 43 -6.67 -30.12 1.65
C LEU A 43 -7.61 -29.06 1.04
N ARG A 44 -8.89 -29.40 0.89
CA ARG A 44 -9.91 -28.46 0.40
C ARG A 44 -10.04 -27.25 1.32
N LEU A 45 -10.10 -27.47 2.64
CA LEU A 45 -10.13 -26.37 3.63
C LEU A 45 -8.85 -25.53 3.57
N PHE A 46 -7.69 -26.17 3.46
CA PHE A 46 -6.41 -25.45 3.35
C PHE A 46 -6.34 -24.58 2.08
N TYR A 47 -6.70 -25.13 0.91
CA TYR A 47 -6.74 -24.37 -0.34
C TYR A 47 -7.80 -23.26 -0.31
N GLY A 48 -8.96 -23.50 0.32
CA GLY A 48 -10.00 -22.49 0.52
C GLY A 48 -9.50 -21.32 1.36
N LEU A 49 -8.88 -21.59 2.50
CA LEU A 49 -8.30 -20.54 3.35
C LEU A 49 -7.20 -19.75 2.62
N LEU A 50 -6.37 -20.42 1.83
CA LEU A 50 -5.35 -19.72 1.03
C LEU A 50 -5.97 -18.88 -0.09
N ALA A 51 -6.99 -19.38 -0.76
CA ALA A 51 -7.71 -18.64 -1.80
C ALA A 51 -8.37 -17.38 -1.24
N ASP A 52 -9.05 -17.50 -0.10
CA ASP A 52 -9.72 -16.39 0.58
C ASP A 52 -8.68 -15.35 1.09
N ALA A 53 -7.63 -15.81 1.77
CA ALA A 53 -6.59 -14.93 2.30
C ALA A 53 -5.79 -14.22 1.20
N SER A 54 -5.67 -14.82 0.01
CA SER A 54 -4.94 -14.23 -1.12
C SER A 54 -5.85 -13.51 -2.11
N PHE A 55 -7.17 -13.50 -1.91
CA PHE A 55 -8.13 -12.94 -2.87
C PHE A 55 -7.73 -11.51 -3.29
N GLY A 56 -7.52 -11.32 -4.61
CA GLY A 56 -7.08 -10.05 -5.19
C GLY A 56 -5.75 -9.49 -4.65
N GLY A 57 -5.03 -10.23 -3.80
CA GLY A 57 -3.80 -9.76 -3.15
C GLY A 57 -4.03 -8.73 -2.04
N ALA A 58 -5.28 -8.39 -1.70
CA ALA A 58 -5.63 -7.28 -0.81
C ALA A 58 -4.99 -7.40 0.58
N MET A 59 -5.02 -8.58 1.20
CA MET A 59 -4.39 -8.82 2.50
C MET A 59 -2.87 -8.60 2.46
N GLY A 60 -2.21 -9.03 1.36
CA GLY A 60 -0.79 -8.78 1.15
C GLY A 60 -0.47 -7.29 1.07
N VAL A 61 -1.30 -6.50 0.38
CA VAL A 61 -1.15 -5.04 0.31
C VAL A 61 -1.34 -4.38 1.68
N VAL A 62 -2.34 -4.81 2.46
CA VAL A 62 -2.55 -4.30 3.84
C VAL A 62 -1.31 -4.54 4.70
N ILE A 63 -0.78 -5.76 4.71
CA ILE A 63 0.45 -6.10 5.45
C ILE A 63 1.62 -5.24 4.96
N PHE A 64 1.77 -5.10 3.64
CA PHE A 64 2.83 -4.29 3.04
C PHE A 64 2.76 -2.83 3.50
N PHE A 65 1.57 -2.22 3.53
CA PHE A 65 1.40 -0.83 3.96
C PHE A 65 1.63 -0.66 5.47
N LEU A 66 1.15 -1.58 6.30
CA LEU A 66 1.44 -1.57 7.74
C LEU A 66 2.96 -1.59 8.00
N VAL A 67 3.68 -2.49 7.33
CA VAL A 67 5.14 -2.62 7.43
C VAL A 67 5.84 -1.38 6.88
N SER A 68 5.37 -0.81 5.76
CA SER A 68 5.91 0.41 5.18
C SER A 68 5.74 1.60 6.12
N GLY A 69 4.56 1.80 6.70
CA GLY A 69 4.31 2.85 7.69
C GLY A 69 5.26 2.77 8.89
N TYR A 70 5.42 1.57 9.44
CA TYR A 70 6.34 1.31 10.55
C TYR A 70 7.80 1.62 10.17
N ILE A 71 8.29 1.05 9.06
CA ILE A 71 9.70 1.18 8.66
C ILE A 71 10.06 2.61 8.29
N ILE A 72 9.18 3.31 7.57
CA ILE A 72 9.42 4.70 7.18
C ILE A 72 9.52 5.58 8.41
N THR A 73 8.68 5.37 9.41
CA THR A 73 8.76 6.11 10.68
C THR A 73 10.09 5.81 11.39
N HIS A 74 10.50 4.54 11.47
CA HIS A 74 11.78 4.14 12.06
C HIS A 74 13.00 4.78 11.36
N VAL A 75 13.00 4.76 10.04
CA VAL A 75 14.08 5.33 9.23
C VAL A 75 14.17 6.84 9.40
N LEU A 76 13.04 7.53 9.40
CA LEU A 76 12.99 8.99 9.56
C LEU A 76 13.44 9.45 10.95
N GLN A 77 13.49 8.60 11.97
CA GLN A 77 14.13 8.96 13.23
C GLN A 77 15.65 9.16 13.08
N LYS A 78 16.27 8.53 12.10
CA LYS A 78 17.73 8.46 11.95
C LYS A 78 18.28 9.24 10.75
N GLU A 79 17.61 9.18 9.61
CA GLU A 79 18.07 9.77 8.35
C GLU A 79 17.68 11.24 8.24
N ALA A 80 18.54 12.07 7.65
CA ALA A 80 18.19 13.43 7.25
C ALA A 80 17.09 13.40 6.16
N THR A 81 16.20 14.41 6.13
CA THR A 81 15.07 14.42 5.19
C THR A 81 15.49 14.33 3.73
N PHE A 82 16.58 15.02 3.34
CA PHE A 82 17.09 14.98 1.98
C PHE A 82 17.64 13.60 1.61
N GLU A 83 18.44 13.00 2.49
CA GLU A 83 18.98 11.65 2.34
C GLU A 83 17.86 10.60 2.23
N PHE A 84 16.82 10.75 3.05
CA PHE A 84 15.63 9.90 3.01
C PHE A 84 14.98 9.93 1.62
N TYR A 85 14.71 11.12 1.05
CA TYR A 85 14.11 11.24 -0.28
C TYR A 85 14.98 10.63 -1.37
N LEU A 86 16.27 10.93 -1.38
CA LEU A 86 17.20 10.37 -2.37
C LEU A 86 17.18 8.84 -2.35
N LYS A 87 17.28 8.23 -1.16
CA LYS A 87 17.28 6.77 -1.03
C LYS A 87 15.96 6.16 -1.54
N ARG A 88 14.81 6.81 -1.34
CA ARG A 88 13.50 6.31 -1.82
C ARG A 88 13.38 6.45 -3.32
N ILE A 89 13.77 7.57 -3.89
CA ILE A 89 13.78 7.79 -5.34
C ILE A 89 14.64 6.72 -6.02
N PHE A 90 15.90 6.57 -5.61
CA PHE A 90 16.78 5.58 -6.23
C PHE A 90 16.39 4.13 -5.98
N ARG A 91 15.58 3.86 -4.97
CA ARG A 91 15.04 2.54 -4.71
C ARG A 91 13.88 2.17 -5.63
N ILE A 92 13.02 3.12 -5.98
CA ILE A 92 11.76 2.87 -6.71
C ILE A 92 11.90 3.19 -8.20
N TYR A 93 12.32 4.41 -8.53
CA TYR A 93 12.23 4.93 -9.89
C TYR A 93 13.05 4.18 -10.93
N PRO A 94 14.31 3.75 -10.71
CA PRO A 94 15.06 3.09 -11.77
C PRO A 94 14.38 1.82 -12.29
N LEU A 95 13.92 0.95 -11.39
CA LEU A 95 13.24 -0.28 -11.76
C LEU A 95 11.84 0.00 -12.34
N TYR A 96 11.11 0.94 -11.74
CA TYR A 96 9.79 1.32 -12.19
C TYR A 96 9.80 1.90 -13.62
N ILE A 97 10.68 2.87 -13.88
CA ILE A 97 10.82 3.48 -15.22
C ILE A 97 11.20 2.40 -16.25
N PHE A 98 12.15 1.54 -15.90
CA PHE A 98 12.53 0.43 -16.79
C PHE A 98 11.33 -0.47 -17.11
N ALA A 99 10.55 -0.87 -16.09
CA ALA A 99 9.39 -1.73 -16.27
C ALA A 99 8.30 -1.08 -17.16
N VAL A 100 8.00 0.21 -16.95
CA VAL A 100 7.02 0.95 -17.76
C VAL A 100 7.49 1.08 -19.22
N LEU A 101 8.77 1.41 -19.43
CA LEU A 101 9.32 1.51 -20.78
C LEU A 101 9.32 0.15 -21.49
N ALA A 102 9.66 -0.93 -20.78
CA ALA A 102 9.60 -2.29 -21.32
C ALA A 102 8.16 -2.69 -21.70
N GLU A 103 7.17 -2.39 -20.84
CA GLU A 103 5.76 -2.62 -21.14
C GLU A 103 5.33 -1.86 -22.40
N MET A 104 5.66 -0.57 -22.51
CA MET A 104 5.34 0.25 -23.68
C MET A 104 5.98 -0.30 -24.96
N LEU A 105 7.22 -0.78 -24.88
CA LEU A 105 7.92 -1.37 -26.00
C LEU A 105 7.24 -2.67 -26.45
N ILE A 106 6.87 -3.54 -25.51
CA ILE A 106 6.14 -4.78 -25.80
C ILE A 106 4.77 -4.47 -26.45
N GLN A 107 4.04 -3.49 -25.92
CA GLN A 107 2.76 -3.07 -26.48
C GLN A 107 2.92 -2.56 -27.92
N TYR A 108 3.95 -1.76 -28.19
CA TYR A 108 4.26 -1.26 -29.52
C TYR A 108 4.58 -2.41 -30.52
N TYR A 109 5.41 -3.38 -30.12
CA TYR A 109 5.71 -4.54 -30.97
C TYR A 109 4.48 -5.43 -31.26
N ASN A 110 3.51 -5.44 -30.35
CA ASN A 110 2.24 -6.15 -30.53
C ASN A 110 1.19 -5.34 -31.33
N GLY A 111 1.60 -4.27 -31.99
CA GLY A 111 0.73 -3.43 -32.84
C GLY A 111 -0.07 -2.37 -32.08
N GLY A 112 0.23 -2.14 -30.80
CA GLY A 112 -0.35 -1.06 -30.02
C GLY A 112 0.29 0.30 -30.33
N ASN A 113 -0.37 1.37 -29.92
CA ASN A 113 0.14 2.74 -30.07
C ASN A 113 0.91 3.18 -28.83
N ILE A 114 1.96 3.97 -29.03
CA ILE A 114 2.66 4.65 -27.96
C ILE A 114 1.72 5.73 -27.39
N PRO A 115 1.48 5.77 -26.06
CA PRO A 115 0.65 6.80 -25.45
C PRO A 115 1.24 8.20 -25.65
N PRO A 116 0.42 9.26 -25.68
CA PRO A 116 0.93 10.63 -25.77
C PRO A 116 1.69 11.02 -24.49
N LEU A 117 2.56 12.03 -24.60
CA LEU A 117 3.37 12.52 -23.47
C LEU A 117 2.54 12.95 -22.27
N SER A 118 1.30 13.44 -22.51
CA SER A 118 0.35 13.78 -21.45
C SER A 118 -0.06 12.60 -20.55
N ILE A 119 0.09 11.36 -21.04
CA ILE A 119 -0.10 10.14 -20.28
C ILE A 119 1.23 9.62 -19.73
N ILE A 120 2.29 9.65 -20.55
CA ILE A 120 3.60 9.10 -20.19
C ILE A 120 4.20 9.85 -18.99
N ILE A 121 4.21 11.19 -19.03
CA ILE A 121 4.85 12.00 -17.97
C ILE A 121 4.19 11.78 -16.60
N PRO A 122 2.87 11.96 -16.42
CA PRO A 122 2.23 11.68 -15.12
C PRO A 122 2.40 10.24 -14.65
N ARG A 123 2.41 9.27 -15.58
CA ARG A 123 2.67 7.86 -15.29
C ARG A 123 4.08 7.68 -14.73
N LEU A 124 5.11 8.14 -15.43
CA LEU A 124 6.50 8.01 -14.98
C LEU A 124 6.77 8.73 -13.65
N LEU A 125 6.02 9.80 -13.34
CA LEU A 125 6.12 10.51 -12.07
C LEU A 125 5.28 9.90 -10.94
N LEU A 126 4.54 8.81 -11.19
CA LEU A 126 3.62 8.19 -10.23
C LEU A 126 2.51 9.13 -9.70
N ILE A 127 2.14 10.14 -10.48
CA ILE A 127 1.08 11.12 -10.17
C ILE A 127 -0.13 10.99 -11.09
N GLY A 128 -0.23 9.88 -11.82
CA GLY A 128 -1.26 9.65 -12.83
C GLY A 128 -2.69 9.79 -12.34
N ASP A 129 -2.95 9.55 -11.05
CA ASP A 129 -4.28 9.67 -10.44
C ASP A 129 -4.84 11.09 -10.50
N PHE A 130 -3.98 12.11 -10.44
CA PHE A 130 -4.36 13.51 -10.54
C PHE A 130 -4.61 13.96 -11.99
N PHE A 131 -4.24 13.15 -12.97
CA PHE A 131 -4.36 13.42 -14.40
C PHE A 131 -5.23 12.40 -15.14
N ASN A 132 -5.95 11.56 -14.40
CA ASN A 132 -6.80 10.49 -14.92
C ASN A 132 -6.07 9.58 -15.93
N THR A 133 -4.76 9.35 -15.71
CA THR A 133 -4.00 8.44 -16.56
C THR A 133 -4.30 6.99 -16.21
N PRO A 134 -4.49 6.11 -17.20
CA PRO A 134 -4.70 4.69 -16.95
C PRO A 134 -3.49 4.08 -16.22
N LEU A 135 -3.74 3.08 -15.40
CA LEU A 135 -2.69 2.29 -14.76
C LEU A 135 -1.89 1.52 -15.81
N SER A 136 -0.60 1.32 -15.56
CA SER A 136 0.27 0.43 -16.32
C SER A 136 0.67 -0.78 -15.49
N LEU A 137 1.53 -1.65 -16.02
CA LEU A 137 2.05 -2.83 -15.32
C LEU A 137 0.91 -3.72 -14.75
N ALA A 138 -0.15 -3.92 -15.54
CA ALA A 138 -1.36 -4.63 -15.12
C ALA A 138 -1.98 -4.08 -13.82
N GLY A 139 -1.83 -2.80 -13.58
CA GLY A 139 -2.40 -2.12 -12.41
C GLY A 139 -1.58 -2.20 -11.13
N VAL A 140 -0.43 -2.87 -11.11
CA VAL A 140 0.38 -3.05 -9.88
C VAL A 140 0.94 -1.72 -9.36
N GLU A 141 1.10 -0.71 -10.21
CA GLU A 141 1.72 0.58 -9.85
C GLU A 141 0.93 1.42 -8.84
N TRP A 142 -0.37 1.14 -8.63
CA TRP A 142 -1.18 1.93 -7.71
C TRP A 142 -0.62 1.96 -6.27
N THR A 143 -0.02 0.86 -5.83
CA THR A 143 0.62 0.79 -4.50
C THR A 143 1.82 1.71 -4.40
N LEU A 144 2.61 1.83 -5.49
CA LEU A 144 3.74 2.74 -5.56
C LEU A 144 3.29 4.21 -5.55
N ARG A 145 2.16 4.53 -6.18
CA ARG A 145 1.59 5.89 -6.18
C ARG A 145 1.24 6.33 -4.75
N ILE A 146 0.55 5.48 -3.98
CA ILE A 146 0.25 5.75 -2.57
C ILE A 146 1.54 5.87 -1.75
N GLU A 147 2.48 4.96 -1.95
CA GLU A 147 3.73 4.92 -1.19
C GLU A 147 4.58 6.18 -1.43
N MET A 148 4.64 6.68 -2.66
CA MET A 148 5.36 7.92 -3.00
C MET A 148 4.72 9.14 -2.33
N LEU A 149 3.39 9.27 -2.36
CA LEU A 149 2.69 10.34 -1.65
C LEU A 149 2.93 10.27 -0.14
N PHE A 150 2.92 9.06 0.41
CA PHE A 150 3.22 8.84 1.82
C PHE A 150 4.66 9.24 2.18
N TYR A 151 5.65 8.96 1.31
CA TYR A 151 7.02 9.41 1.55
C TYR A 151 7.15 10.92 1.56
N VAL A 152 6.49 11.61 0.61
CA VAL A 152 6.45 13.08 0.59
C VAL A 152 5.83 13.61 1.88
N PHE A 153 4.69 13.08 2.28
CA PHE A 153 3.99 13.45 3.51
C PHE A 153 4.87 13.25 4.76
N MET A 154 5.45 12.06 4.94
CA MET A 154 6.27 11.75 6.11
C MET A 154 7.57 12.56 6.17
N GLY A 155 8.18 12.88 5.04
CA GLY A 155 9.32 13.78 5.00
C GLY A 155 8.95 15.22 5.40
N LEU A 156 7.75 15.71 5.04
CA LEU A 156 7.22 16.98 5.52
C LEU A 156 6.94 16.94 7.04
N VAL A 157 6.32 15.86 7.54
CA VAL A 157 6.11 15.62 8.98
C VAL A 157 7.41 15.72 9.76
N LYS A 158 8.49 15.16 9.21
CA LYS A 158 9.83 15.29 9.82
C LYS A 158 10.35 16.71 9.76
N LYS A 159 10.26 17.37 8.60
CA LYS A 159 10.76 18.74 8.40
C LYS A 159 10.14 19.74 9.36
N VAL A 160 8.84 19.58 9.69
CA VAL A 160 8.12 20.43 10.66
C VAL A 160 8.26 19.92 12.12
N GLY A 161 9.05 18.87 12.36
CA GLY A 161 9.33 18.34 13.71
C GLY A 161 8.18 17.55 14.35
N LEU A 162 7.10 17.24 13.62
CA LEU A 162 5.96 16.50 14.15
C LEU A 162 6.28 15.04 14.45
N ILE A 163 7.30 14.48 13.81
CA ILE A 163 7.70 13.08 14.02
C ILE A 163 8.08 12.78 15.47
N ASN A 164 8.55 13.80 16.22
CA ASN A 164 8.90 13.69 17.63
C ASN A 164 7.72 13.95 18.59
N LYS A 165 6.57 14.37 18.06
CA LYS A 165 5.35 14.68 18.81
C LYS A 165 4.29 13.60 18.60
N GLY A 166 4.56 12.39 19.12
CA GLY A 166 3.78 11.18 18.79
C GLY A 166 2.27 11.31 18.97
N ASN A 167 1.78 11.91 20.07
CA ASN A 167 0.34 12.12 20.28
C ASN A 167 -0.24 13.06 19.19
N VAL A 168 0.45 14.17 18.91
CA VAL A 168 -0.01 15.16 17.89
C VAL A 168 -0.02 14.52 16.51
N LEU A 169 1.04 13.79 16.17
CA LEU A 169 1.11 13.08 14.88
C LEU A 169 -0.02 12.05 14.76
N THR A 170 -0.24 11.22 15.79
CA THR A 170 -1.32 10.22 15.77
C THR A 170 -2.69 10.83 15.58
N VAL A 171 -2.99 11.93 16.29
CA VAL A 171 -4.26 12.66 16.13
C VAL A 171 -4.37 13.27 14.74
N LEU A 172 -3.29 13.84 14.20
CA LEU A 172 -3.26 14.35 12.82
C LEU A 172 -3.57 13.26 11.79
N LEU A 173 -2.95 12.07 11.92
CA LEU A 173 -3.19 10.94 11.03
C LEU A 173 -4.64 10.45 11.10
N LEU A 174 -5.22 10.43 12.31
CA LEU A 174 -6.63 10.13 12.50
C LEU A 174 -7.53 11.16 11.80
N PHE A 175 -7.27 12.45 11.97
CA PHE A 175 -8.03 13.50 11.29
C PHE A 175 -7.92 13.42 9.77
N ILE A 176 -6.73 13.14 9.23
CA ILE A 176 -6.55 12.93 7.79
C ILE A 176 -7.37 11.73 7.32
N SER A 177 -7.37 10.62 8.06
CA SER A 177 -8.16 9.42 7.72
C SER A 177 -9.67 9.72 7.73
N LEU A 178 -10.15 10.46 8.73
CA LEU A 178 -11.55 10.92 8.81
C LEU A 178 -11.87 11.84 7.62
N PHE A 179 -11.02 12.80 7.31
CA PHE A 179 -11.22 13.70 6.17
C PHE A 179 -11.29 12.93 4.85
N ILE A 180 -10.35 11.99 4.61
CA ILE A 180 -10.33 11.13 3.41
C ILE A 180 -11.63 10.31 3.31
N SER A 181 -12.23 9.89 4.42
CA SER A 181 -13.48 9.12 4.43
C SER A 181 -14.73 9.95 4.11
N THR A 182 -14.67 11.28 4.27
CA THR A 182 -15.78 12.19 3.97
C THR A 182 -15.81 12.71 2.54
N ILE A 183 -14.67 12.71 1.87
CA ILE A 183 -14.58 13.13 0.46
C ILE A 183 -14.99 12.01 -0.49
N ASN A 184 -15.19 12.36 -1.77
CA ASN A 184 -15.43 11.35 -2.79
C ASN A 184 -14.27 10.36 -2.86
N PRO A 185 -14.55 9.05 -3.05
CA PRO A 185 -13.52 8.05 -3.18
C PRO A 185 -12.48 8.42 -4.25
N PHE A 186 -11.20 8.31 -3.92
CA PHE A 186 -10.11 8.68 -4.82
C PHE A 186 -9.10 7.53 -5.00
N PRO A 187 -8.59 7.34 -6.22
CA PRO A 187 -9.05 7.93 -7.47
C PRO A 187 -10.41 7.37 -7.91
N VAL A 188 -11.15 8.15 -8.70
CA VAL A 188 -12.37 7.68 -9.36
C VAL A 188 -11.94 6.94 -10.64
N ALA A 189 -11.61 5.67 -10.51
CA ALA A 189 -11.35 4.82 -11.66
C ALA A 189 -12.63 4.12 -12.12
N LYS A 190 -12.72 3.81 -13.40
CA LYS A 190 -13.84 3.05 -13.95
C LYS A 190 -13.70 1.53 -13.78
N ASP A 191 -12.54 1.10 -13.26
CA ASP A 191 -12.14 -0.29 -13.19
C ASP A 191 -12.00 -0.79 -11.74
N PHE A 192 -11.62 -2.05 -11.56
CA PHE A 192 -11.45 -2.78 -10.31
C PHE A 192 -10.60 -2.06 -9.23
N HIS A 193 -9.78 -1.09 -9.59
CA HIS A 193 -8.89 -0.34 -8.68
C HIS A 193 -9.48 0.98 -8.19
N ASN A 194 -10.80 1.11 -8.18
CA ASN A 194 -11.46 2.32 -7.69
C ASN A 194 -11.14 2.59 -6.20
N ALA A 195 -10.94 3.86 -5.87
CA ALA A 195 -10.80 4.35 -4.49
C ALA A 195 -9.62 3.76 -3.67
N TYR A 196 -8.62 3.18 -4.30
CA TYR A 196 -7.53 2.51 -3.57
C TYR A 196 -6.78 3.45 -2.62
N PHE A 197 -6.59 4.73 -2.95
CA PHE A 197 -5.98 5.71 -2.06
C PHE A 197 -6.83 5.88 -0.80
N THR A 198 -8.13 6.09 -0.96
CA THR A 198 -9.08 6.25 0.16
C THR A 198 -9.11 5.01 1.05
N LEU A 199 -9.11 3.82 0.45
CA LEU A 199 -9.22 2.55 1.17
C LEU A 199 -7.93 2.18 1.92
N TYR A 200 -6.76 2.33 1.30
CA TYR A 200 -5.53 1.70 1.79
C TYR A 200 -4.57 2.65 2.51
N THR A 201 -4.68 3.98 2.31
CA THR A 201 -3.83 4.97 3.02
C THR A 201 -3.89 4.84 4.54
N PRO A 202 -5.05 4.56 5.19
CA PRO A 202 -5.11 4.40 6.64
C PRO A 202 -4.19 3.30 7.18
N PHE A 203 -3.88 2.25 6.41
CA PHE A 203 -2.96 1.21 6.87
C PHE A 203 -1.51 1.67 6.99
N LEU A 204 -1.06 2.59 6.14
CA LEU A 204 0.24 3.25 6.31
C LEU A 204 0.27 4.04 7.63
N PHE A 205 -0.82 4.74 7.95
CA PHE A 205 -0.94 5.51 9.17
C PHE A 205 -1.01 4.62 10.41
N ILE A 206 -1.74 3.51 10.35
CA ILE A 206 -1.74 2.50 11.42
C ILE A 206 -0.31 2.00 11.66
N GLY A 207 0.47 1.71 10.61
CA GLY A 207 1.88 1.31 10.72
C GLY A 207 2.73 2.36 11.46
N VAL A 208 2.52 3.67 11.19
CA VAL A 208 3.15 4.77 11.94
C VAL A 208 2.77 4.72 13.41
N VAL A 209 1.46 4.60 13.72
CA VAL A 209 0.96 4.58 15.11
C VAL A 209 1.49 3.38 15.88
N VAL A 210 1.60 2.21 15.25
CA VAL A 210 2.20 1.01 15.85
C VAL A 210 3.65 1.27 16.23
N TYR A 211 4.44 1.88 15.33
CA TYR A 211 5.83 2.27 15.64
C TYR A 211 5.91 3.21 16.84
N LEU A 212 5.09 4.27 16.84
CA LEU A 212 5.06 5.26 17.92
C LEU A 212 4.66 4.63 19.27
N THR A 213 3.75 3.65 19.23
CA THR A 213 3.28 2.93 20.45
C THR A 213 4.37 2.03 21.02
N GLU A 214 5.04 1.28 20.16
CA GLU A 214 6.15 0.39 20.58
C GLU A 214 7.31 1.18 21.21
N HIS A 215 7.62 2.36 20.64
CA HIS A 215 8.67 3.23 21.15
C HIS A 215 8.21 4.18 22.27
N LYS A 216 6.98 4.00 22.80
CA LYS A 216 6.40 4.81 23.89
C LYS A 216 6.33 6.31 23.58
N LEU A 217 6.21 6.68 22.31
CA LEU A 217 6.12 8.07 21.85
C LEU A 217 4.68 8.59 21.83
N VAL A 218 3.69 7.73 22.02
CA VAL A 218 2.25 8.03 22.02
C VAL A 218 1.57 7.38 23.22
N ASN A 219 0.51 8.02 23.73
CA ASN A 219 -0.34 7.44 24.75
C ASN A 219 -1.08 6.22 24.19
N ARG A 220 -1.07 5.10 24.92
CA ARG A 220 -1.66 3.83 24.48
C ARG A 220 -3.16 3.93 24.16
N ILE A 221 -3.90 4.75 24.94
CA ILE A 221 -5.35 4.95 24.72
C ILE A 221 -5.57 5.71 23.41
N VAL A 222 -4.80 6.79 23.18
CA VAL A 222 -4.87 7.57 21.91
C VAL A 222 -4.52 6.67 20.72
N ALA A 223 -3.48 5.86 20.84
CA ALA A 223 -3.08 4.92 19.80
C ALA A 223 -4.19 3.90 19.50
N LEU A 224 -4.74 3.26 20.54
CA LEU A 224 -5.80 2.26 20.40
C LEU A 224 -7.05 2.84 19.73
N ILE A 225 -7.54 3.98 20.21
CA ILE A 225 -8.70 4.65 19.64
C ILE A 225 -8.44 4.98 18.15
N SER A 226 -7.26 5.51 17.84
CA SER A 226 -6.91 5.88 16.46
C SER A 226 -6.86 4.67 15.54
N ILE A 227 -6.22 3.57 15.95
CA ILE A 227 -6.13 2.34 15.17
C ILE A 227 -7.53 1.74 14.93
N VAL A 228 -8.32 1.62 16.00
CA VAL A 228 -9.69 1.05 15.89
C VAL A 228 -10.56 1.91 14.97
N THR A 229 -10.49 3.23 15.11
CA THR A 229 -11.27 4.14 14.25
C THR A 229 -10.82 4.05 12.80
N MET A 230 -9.52 4.06 12.50
CA MET A 230 -9.00 3.94 11.13
C MET A 230 -9.40 2.60 10.49
N PHE A 231 -9.38 1.52 11.27
CA PHE A 231 -9.81 0.21 10.79
C PHE A 231 -11.33 0.18 10.54
N TYR A 232 -12.12 0.74 11.45
CA TYR A 232 -13.57 0.88 11.26
C TYR A 232 -13.93 1.69 10.01
N LEU A 233 -13.22 2.81 9.78
CA LEU A 233 -13.40 3.62 8.57
C LEU A 233 -13.12 2.82 7.30
N HIS A 234 -12.08 1.99 7.29
CA HIS A 234 -11.79 1.11 6.16
C HIS A 234 -12.95 0.14 5.89
N LEU A 235 -13.47 -0.53 6.92
CA LEU A 235 -14.61 -1.46 6.77
C LEU A 235 -15.85 -0.75 6.24
N SER A 236 -16.20 0.40 6.80
CA SER A 236 -17.36 1.18 6.36
C SER A 236 -17.23 1.71 4.92
N LEU A 237 -16.02 2.01 4.48
CA LEU A 237 -15.74 2.43 3.11
C LEU A 237 -15.84 1.28 2.12
N ILE A 238 -15.39 0.07 2.48
CA ILE A 238 -15.57 -1.13 1.64
C ILE A 238 -17.05 -1.36 1.39
N GLU A 239 -17.87 -1.36 2.44
CA GLU A 239 -19.32 -1.55 2.34
C GLU A 239 -19.99 -0.47 1.47
N LYS A 240 -19.52 0.79 1.57
CA LYS A 240 -20.05 1.90 0.76
C LYS A 240 -19.65 1.81 -0.72
N ILE A 241 -18.44 1.34 -1.01
CA ILE A 241 -17.88 1.30 -2.38
C ILE A 241 -18.31 0.04 -3.12
N ASN A 242 -18.37 -1.08 -2.41
CA ASN A 242 -18.80 -2.38 -2.91
C ASN A 242 -19.95 -2.90 -2.03
N PRO A 243 -21.18 -2.37 -2.17
CA PRO A 243 -22.33 -2.92 -1.46
C PRO A 243 -22.54 -4.36 -1.95
N PHE A 244 -22.58 -5.31 -1.01
CA PHE A 244 -22.90 -6.71 -1.24
C PHE A 244 -24.34 -6.89 -1.69
#